data_b545f36a409e652eb28c117986ed67d5
#
_entry.id   b545f36a409e652eb28c117986ed67d5
#
_cell.length_a   1.000
_cell.length_b   1.000
_cell.length_c   1.000
_cell.angle_alpha   90.00
_cell.angle_beta   90.00
_cell.angle_gamma   90.00
#
_symmetry.space_group_name_H-M   'P 1'
#
loop_
_entity.id
_entity.type
_entity.pdbx_description
1 polymer ?
#
loop_
_entity_poly.entity_id
_entity_poly.type
_entity_poly.pdbx_seq_one_letter_code
_entity_poly.pdbx_strand_id
1 'polypeptide(L)'
;MRNTLFGILFLFILPLQAHQKLPYLQKQGSTTQLMVDGKPFLVIGGELGNSSASSIEDIERIFPKLQRMGLNTVLVPAYWDLTEPQEGKFDFTLTDKVIQQARANDLKVVFLWFGAWKNSMSCYAPIWFKEDYKKYPRAYTKVGKPLEIASSFSENVFQADSRAFSQWMKHIASVDKEEGTVIMIQIENEIGMLEDARDYSKEADKLFYAPVPPLFIDYLQKNKRSLHPEMLAKWESQGFKKKGTWQEVFGADVYTDEIFMAWSYAQYVERMAKLARSIYNIPLYVNAAMNSRGRKPGEYPSAGPLAHLIDVWHYAAPNIDFLAPDLYDRGFVDWVAKYKLHNNPLFIPEIRLEDNDGVRAFYVFGEHDAIGFCPFSIESGSDRADTPLVQSYIKLKELMPLLTKFQGKGVMNGLLFDEENKERILSYDDLEITCRHYFTLPWDPRARDGSAWPEGGGVLLRLAPNEYIVAGSGLVLEFKKQGEKKMKSSPALGEDGFVSVGGKAPKTENSWQGGMRAGIGSVDEVNVNKDGSLKYIRRLNGDQDHQGRHVRIPVGEFSILHVKLYEYK
;
A
#
# COMPACT_ATOMS: atom_id res chain seq x y z
N MET A 1 0.90 57.26 53.06
CA MET A 1 0.69 56.94 51.64
C MET A 1 1.01 55.48 51.42
N ARG A 2 -0.04 54.63 51.26
CA ARG A 2 0.13 53.17 51.09
C ARG A 2 -0.11 52.90 49.60
N ASN A 3 0.92 52.49 48.89
CA ASN A 3 0.81 52.05 47.50
C ASN A 3 0.38 50.59 47.45
N THR A 4 -0.82 50.35 46.91
CA THR A 4 -1.37 49.03 46.65
C THR A 4 -1.00 48.66 45.20
N LEU A 5 -0.12 47.68 45.02
CA LEU A 5 0.20 47.08 43.72
C LEU A 5 -0.92 46.09 43.34
N PHE A 6 -1.66 46.37 42.27
CA PHE A 6 -2.57 45.41 41.62
C PHE A 6 -1.75 44.55 40.65
N GLY A 7 -1.55 43.27 40.99
CA GLY A 7 -0.99 42.28 40.08
C GLY A 7 -2.07 41.78 39.14
N ILE A 8 -1.94 42.05 37.83
CA ILE A 8 -2.81 41.48 36.78
C ILE A 8 -2.29 40.07 36.45
N LEU A 9 -3.06 39.07 36.84
CA LEU A 9 -2.80 37.66 36.49
C LEU A 9 -3.29 37.41 35.06
N PHE A 10 -2.38 37.33 34.09
CA PHE A 10 -2.67 36.88 32.75
C PHE A 10 -2.87 35.36 32.74
N LEU A 11 -4.11 34.88 32.72
CA LEU A 11 -4.42 33.50 32.39
C LEU A 11 -4.18 33.28 30.89
N PHE A 12 -3.10 32.60 30.56
CA PHE A 12 -2.91 32.05 29.24
C PHE A 12 -3.88 30.88 29.06
N ILE A 13 -5.00 31.15 28.41
CA ILE A 13 -5.87 30.10 27.89
C ILE A 13 -5.16 29.52 26.67
N LEU A 14 -4.42 28.41 26.86
CA LEU A 14 -3.97 27.57 25.76
C LEU A 14 -5.25 27.02 25.06
N PRO A 15 -5.41 27.23 23.75
CA PRO A 15 -6.51 26.57 23.06
C PRO A 15 -6.33 25.06 23.21
N LEU A 16 -7.28 24.41 23.88
CA LEU A 16 -7.46 22.96 23.76
C LEU A 16 -7.71 22.70 22.26
N GLN A 17 -6.68 22.26 21.54
CA GLN A 17 -6.91 21.67 20.23
C GLN A 17 -7.83 20.47 20.46
N ALA A 18 -9.08 20.61 20.07
CA ALA A 18 -9.98 19.48 19.99
C ALA A 18 -9.29 18.46 19.09
N HIS A 19 -8.87 17.33 19.64
CA HIS A 19 -8.31 16.24 18.86
C HIS A 19 -9.36 15.86 17.82
N GLN A 20 -8.98 15.93 16.55
CA GLN A 20 -9.84 15.46 15.47
C GLN A 20 -10.03 13.95 15.69
N LYS A 21 -11.23 13.54 16.06
CA LYS A 21 -11.53 12.13 16.36
C LYS A 21 -11.62 11.28 15.10
N LEU A 22 -12.02 11.89 13.96
CA LEU A 22 -12.16 11.15 12.71
C LEU A 22 -10.78 10.88 12.08
N PRO A 23 -10.60 9.73 11.43
CA PRO A 23 -9.42 9.45 10.61
C PRO A 23 -9.26 10.45 9.47
N TYR A 24 -8.02 10.82 9.14
CA TYR A 24 -7.70 11.74 8.04
C TYR A 24 -6.31 11.49 7.49
N LEU A 25 -6.03 12.05 6.31
CA LEU A 25 -4.70 12.02 5.71
C LEU A 25 -3.95 13.33 5.97
N GLN A 26 -2.68 13.23 6.31
CA GLN A 26 -1.81 14.37 6.62
C GLN A 26 -0.50 14.30 5.83
N LYS A 27 -0.10 15.40 5.22
CA LYS A 27 1.24 15.53 4.61
C LYS A 27 2.33 15.44 5.67
N GLN A 28 3.35 14.61 5.40
CA GLN A 28 4.55 14.45 6.22
C GLN A 28 5.78 14.37 5.30
N GLY A 29 6.56 15.45 5.22
CA GLY A 29 7.72 15.51 4.33
C GLY A 29 7.34 15.22 2.86
N SER A 30 7.93 14.19 2.27
CA SER A 30 7.66 13.77 0.88
C SER A 30 6.45 12.83 0.73
N THR A 31 5.82 12.40 1.83
CA THR A 31 4.72 11.43 1.82
C THR A 31 3.44 11.95 2.47
N THR A 32 2.42 11.10 2.51
CA THR A 32 1.15 11.32 3.20
C THR A 32 0.95 10.20 4.21
N GLN A 33 0.60 10.55 5.46
CA GLN A 33 0.32 9.62 6.54
C GLN A 33 -1.18 9.49 6.76
N LEU A 34 -1.63 8.28 7.12
CA LEU A 34 -2.94 8.05 7.70
C LEU A 34 -2.89 8.39 9.18
N MET A 35 -3.81 9.23 9.64
CA MET A 35 -3.98 9.62 11.04
C MET A 35 -5.21 8.94 11.62
N VAL A 36 -5.03 8.17 12.68
CA VAL A 36 -6.10 7.50 13.43
C VAL A 36 -5.96 7.90 14.90
N ASP A 37 -7.05 8.33 15.53
CA ASP A 37 -7.06 8.84 16.90
C ASP A 37 -6.02 9.99 17.12
N GLY A 38 -5.80 10.80 16.08
CA GLY A 38 -4.84 11.91 16.07
C GLY A 38 -3.37 11.48 16.03
N LYS A 39 -3.06 10.22 15.76
CA LYS A 39 -1.70 9.67 15.66
C LYS A 39 -1.45 9.06 14.30
N PRO A 40 -0.20 9.11 13.79
CA PRO A 40 0.18 8.39 12.59
C PRO A 40 -0.06 6.88 12.76
N PHE A 41 -0.65 6.27 11.74
CA PHE A 41 -1.06 4.88 11.77
C PHE A 41 -0.66 4.16 10.47
N LEU A 42 -0.17 2.93 10.59
CA LEU A 42 0.06 2.03 9.46
C LEU A 42 -0.95 0.89 9.52
N VAL A 43 -1.62 0.63 8.40
CA VAL A 43 -2.52 -0.51 8.25
C VAL A 43 -1.66 -1.77 8.06
N ILE A 44 -1.52 -2.55 9.13
CA ILE A 44 -0.97 -3.91 9.12
C ILE A 44 -2.19 -4.82 9.08
N GLY A 45 -2.70 -5.05 7.87
CA GLY A 45 -4.03 -5.55 7.67
C GLY A 45 -4.13 -6.85 6.91
N GLY A 46 -5.36 -7.17 6.56
CA GLY A 46 -5.72 -8.23 5.65
C GLY A 46 -7.14 -8.00 5.15
N GLU A 47 -7.40 -8.36 3.91
CA GLU A 47 -8.73 -8.32 3.33
C GLU A 47 -9.42 -9.67 3.48
N LEU A 48 -10.69 -9.65 3.87
CA LEU A 48 -11.52 -10.86 3.93
C LEU A 48 -11.90 -11.33 2.53
N GLY A 49 -12.03 -12.63 2.38
CA GLY A 49 -12.63 -13.23 1.17
C GLY A 49 -14.02 -12.68 0.89
N ASN A 50 -14.39 -12.63 -0.38
CA ASN A 50 -15.57 -11.93 -0.88
C ASN A 50 -16.89 -12.29 -0.16
N SER A 51 -17.01 -13.47 0.42
CA SER A 51 -18.23 -13.91 1.13
C SER A 51 -18.05 -14.04 2.63
N SER A 52 -16.86 -13.76 3.17
CA SER A 52 -16.49 -14.08 4.55
C SER A 52 -17.14 -13.20 5.61
N ALA A 53 -17.79 -12.09 5.21
CA ALA A 53 -18.55 -11.22 6.10
C ALA A 53 -20.06 -11.26 5.82
N SER A 54 -20.57 -12.28 5.09
CA SER A 54 -21.98 -12.40 4.70
C SER A 54 -22.85 -13.12 5.74
N SER A 55 -22.27 -13.61 6.84
CA SER A 55 -23.00 -14.19 7.97
C SER A 55 -22.45 -13.74 9.31
N ILE A 56 -23.31 -13.70 10.32
CA ILE A 56 -22.92 -13.34 11.70
C ILE A 56 -21.94 -14.37 12.26
N GLU A 57 -22.20 -15.65 12.01
CA GLU A 57 -21.40 -16.77 12.50
C GLU A 57 -19.96 -16.72 11.98
N ASP A 58 -19.78 -16.39 10.70
CA ASP A 58 -18.44 -16.24 10.11
C ASP A 58 -17.70 -15.03 10.69
N ILE A 59 -18.37 -13.89 10.83
CA ILE A 59 -17.79 -12.70 11.44
C ILE A 59 -17.31 -13.01 12.87
N GLU A 60 -18.12 -13.65 13.69
CA GLU A 60 -17.77 -14.03 15.07
C GLU A 60 -16.58 -15.00 15.14
N ARG A 61 -16.50 -15.92 14.20
CA ARG A 61 -15.41 -16.92 14.11
C ARG A 61 -14.10 -16.31 13.63
N ILE A 62 -14.16 -15.40 12.65
CA ILE A 62 -12.98 -14.88 11.95
C ILE A 62 -12.24 -13.83 12.78
N PHE A 63 -12.91 -12.85 13.37
CA PHE A 63 -12.26 -11.69 13.97
C PHE A 63 -11.27 -12.03 15.09
N PRO A 64 -11.55 -12.96 16.03
CA PRO A 64 -10.58 -13.39 17.04
C PRO A 64 -9.31 -14.01 16.42
N LYS A 65 -9.44 -14.69 15.27
CA LYS A 65 -8.30 -15.25 14.53
C LYS A 65 -7.41 -14.15 13.99
N LEU A 66 -7.98 -13.10 13.37
CA LEU A 66 -7.23 -11.97 12.83
C LEU A 66 -6.40 -11.25 13.92
N GLN A 67 -6.96 -11.09 15.11
CA GLN A 67 -6.22 -10.54 16.25
C GLN A 67 -4.98 -11.39 16.59
N ARG A 68 -5.14 -12.72 16.65
CA ARG A 68 -4.01 -13.64 16.92
C ARG A 68 -2.96 -13.63 15.80
N MET A 69 -3.37 -13.38 14.56
CA MET A 69 -2.46 -13.20 13.43
C MET A 69 -1.64 -11.90 13.51
N GLY A 70 -1.92 -11.02 14.46
CA GLY A 70 -1.18 -9.78 14.66
C GLY A 70 -1.69 -8.59 13.85
N LEU A 71 -2.85 -8.70 13.18
CA LEU A 71 -3.45 -7.57 12.47
C LEU A 71 -3.80 -6.42 13.43
N ASN A 72 -3.83 -5.19 12.91
CA ASN A 72 -4.44 -4.04 13.56
C ASN A 72 -5.65 -3.52 12.80
N THR A 73 -5.87 -4.00 11.58
CA THR A 73 -6.93 -3.55 10.68
C THR A 73 -7.44 -4.72 9.84
N VAL A 74 -8.72 -4.75 9.56
CA VAL A 74 -9.33 -5.70 8.61
C VAL A 74 -10.11 -4.95 7.54
N LEU A 75 -9.95 -5.36 6.29
CA LEU A 75 -10.72 -4.88 5.14
C LEU A 75 -11.92 -5.81 4.97
N VAL A 76 -13.13 -5.27 4.95
CA VAL A 76 -14.38 -6.06 5.05
C VAL A 76 -15.37 -5.65 3.97
N PRO A 77 -15.82 -6.59 3.13
CA PRO A 77 -16.89 -6.34 2.17
C PRO A 77 -18.19 -5.88 2.83
N ALA A 78 -18.81 -4.86 2.24
CA ALA A 78 -20.17 -4.42 2.53
C ALA A 78 -21.02 -4.61 1.26
N TYR A 79 -21.98 -5.49 1.33
CA TYR A 79 -22.73 -6.01 0.19
C TYR A 79 -24.00 -5.22 -0.05
N TRP A 80 -24.19 -4.62 -1.23
CA TRP A 80 -25.39 -3.87 -1.55
C TRP A 80 -26.66 -4.73 -1.48
N ASP A 81 -26.63 -5.93 -2.05
CA ASP A 81 -27.77 -6.85 -2.05
C ASP A 81 -28.23 -7.29 -0.65
N LEU A 82 -27.30 -7.40 0.32
CA LEU A 82 -27.63 -7.68 1.71
C LEU A 82 -27.98 -6.41 2.50
N THR A 83 -27.43 -5.26 2.12
CA THR A 83 -27.73 -3.96 2.72
C THR A 83 -29.09 -3.42 2.30
N GLU A 84 -29.52 -3.63 1.04
CA GLU A 84 -30.83 -3.21 0.50
C GLU A 84 -31.50 -4.40 -0.24
N PRO A 85 -31.91 -5.46 0.49
CA PRO A 85 -32.47 -6.69 -0.11
C PRO A 85 -33.79 -6.44 -0.86
N GLN A 86 -34.51 -5.38 -0.53
CA GLN A 86 -35.67 -4.88 -1.24
C GLN A 86 -35.50 -3.37 -1.46
N GLU A 87 -35.93 -2.86 -2.61
CA GLU A 87 -35.79 -1.44 -2.94
C GLU A 87 -36.33 -0.54 -1.80
N GLY A 88 -35.46 0.31 -1.23
CA GLY A 88 -35.78 1.21 -0.14
C GLY A 88 -35.87 0.59 1.26
N LYS A 89 -35.58 -0.69 1.43
CA LYS A 89 -35.54 -1.35 2.74
C LYS A 89 -34.11 -1.76 3.08
N PHE A 90 -33.58 -1.20 4.14
CA PHE A 90 -32.18 -1.36 4.51
C PHE A 90 -32.01 -2.26 5.73
N ASP A 91 -30.98 -3.11 5.70
CA ASP A 91 -30.53 -3.95 6.79
C ASP A 91 -29.03 -3.69 7.04
N PHE A 92 -28.68 -3.26 8.26
CA PHE A 92 -27.33 -2.93 8.66
C PHE A 92 -26.77 -3.94 9.69
N THR A 93 -27.46 -5.05 9.91
CA THR A 93 -27.10 -6.04 10.93
C THR A 93 -25.67 -6.56 10.77
N LEU A 94 -25.23 -6.85 9.53
CA LEU A 94 -23.87 -7.31 9.27
C LEU A 94 -22.84 -6.19 9.52
N THR A 95 -23.14 -4.95 9.12
CA THR A 95 -22.27 -3.78 9.38
C THR A 95 -22.08 -3.56 10.88
N ASP A 96 -23.15 -3.60 11.66
CA ASP A 96 -23.09 -3.48 13.13
C ASP A 96 -22.27 -4.59 13.75
N LYS A 97 -22.45 -5.83 13.26
CA LYS A 97 -21.72 -6.99 13.76
C LYS A 97 -20.22 -6.89 13.49
N VAL A 98 -19.82 -6.43 12.28
CA VAL A 98 -18.42 -6.17 11.92
C VAL A 98 -17.82 -5.14 12.86
N ILE A 99 -18.46 -3.99 13.07
CA ILE A 99 -17.97 -2.93 13.96
C ILE A 99 -17.84 -3.44 15.39
N GLN A 100 -18.85 -4.19 15.88
CA GLN A 100 -18.83 -4.79 17.23
C GLN A 100 -17.65 -5.74 17.41
N GLN A 101 -17.43 -6.66 16.44
CA GLN A 101 -16.35 -7.65 16.52
C GLN A 101 -14.97 -7.00 16.35
N ALA A 102 -14.86 -5.97 15.53
CA ALA A 102 -13.63 -5.21 15.42
C ALA A 102 -13.23 -4.57 16.75
N ARG A 103 -14.17 -3.92 17.44
CA ARG A 103 -13.95 -3.34 18.77
C ARG A 103 -13.56 -4.39 19.79
N ALA A 104 -14.26 -5.53 19.81
CA ALA A 104 -14.00 -6.63 20.74
C ALA A 104 -12.60 -7.26 20.56
N ASN A 105 -12.00 -7.12 19.37
CA ASN A 105 -10.71 -7.71 19.02
C ASN A 105 -9.61 -6.67 18.77
N ASP A 106 -9.78 -5.40 19.18
CA ASP A 106 -8.81 -4.31 19.02
C ASP A 106 -8.36 -4.12 17.55
N LEU A 107 -9.32 -4.21 16.61
CA LEU A 107 -9.11 -4.02 15.19
C LEU A 107 -9.80 -2.74 14.71
N LYS A 108 -9.16 -2.06 13.76
CA LYS A 108 -9.80 -1.03 12.92
C LYS A 108 -10.41 -1.69 11.67
N VAL A 109 -11.35 -1.01 11.04
CA VAL A 109 -12.08 -1.50 9.87
C VAL A 109 -11.88 -0.56 8.70
N VAL A 110 -11.62 -1.12 7.53
CA VAL A 110 -11.78 -0.49 6.24
C VAL A 110 -12.93 -1.21 5.55
N PHE A 111 -14.02 -0.53 5.27
CA PHE A 111 -15.11 -1.17 4.54
C PHE A 111 -14.94 -1.01 3.03
N LEU A 112 -15.31 -2.05 2.30
CA LEU A 112 -15.29 -2.13 0.85
C LEU A 112 -16.73 -2.16 0.36
N TRP A 113 -17.21 -1.07 -0.26
CA TRP A 113 -18.55 -1.03 -0.80
C TRP A 113 -18.63 -1.84 -2.08
N PHE A 114 -19.21 -3.04 -2.00
CA PHE A 114 -19.55 -3.87 -3.15
C PHE A 114 -20.93 -3.44 -3.65
N GLY A 115 -20.93 -2.33 -4.43
CA GLY A 115 -22.11 -1.69 -4.97
C GLY A 115 -22.47 -2.16 -6.37
N ALA A 116 -22.47 -1.22 -7.30
CA ALA A 116 -22.78 -1.52 -8.70
C ALA A 116 -21.65 -2.28 -9.42
N TRP A 117 -20.40 -2.25 -8.89
CA TRP A 117 -19.26 -3.00 -9.46
C TRP A 117 -18.50 -3.79 -8.40
N LYS A 118 -18.22 -5.05 -8.74
CA LYS A 118 -17.23 -5.94 -8.10
C LYS A 118 -16.55 -6.77 -9.18
N ASN A 119 -15.21 -6.67 -9.31
CA ASN A 119 -14.44 -7.32 -10.38
C ASN A 119 -15.04 -7.02 -11.77
N SER A 120 -15.33 -5.77 -12.04
CA SER A 120 -16.01 -5.25 -13.24
C SER A 120 -17.47 -5.70 -13.44
N MET A 121 -18.01 -6.58 -12.59
CA MET A 121 -19.36 -7.10 -12.74
C MET A 121 -20.32 -6.54 -11.70
N SER A 122 -21.63 -6.45 -12.00
CA SER A 122 -22.67 -6.00 -11.06
C SER A 122 -23.19 -7.16 -10.20
N CYS A 123 -22.30 -8.05 -9.73
CA CYS A 123 -22.70 -9.29 -9.07
C CYS A 123 -23.34 -9.07 -7.69
N TYR A 124 -22.97 -8.02 -6.96
CA TYR A 124 -23.54 -7.68 -5.66
C TYR A 124 -24.67 -6.64 -5.71
N ALA A 125 -25.05 -6.17 -6.91
CA ALA A 125 -26.28 -5.40 -7.05
C ALA A 125 -27.50 -6.27 -6.73
N PRO A 126 -28.53 -5.77 -6.02
CA PRO A 126 -29.70 -6.54 -5.62
C PRO A 126 -30.49 -7.10 -6.80
N ILE A 127 -31.23 -8.21 -6.56
CA ILE A 127 -32.03 -8.86 -7.62
C ILE A 127 -33.08 -7.91 -8.21
N TRP A 128 -33.74 -7.08 -7.40
CA TRP A 128 -34.70 -6.09 -7.88
C TRP A 128 -34.10 -5.06 -8.84
N PHE A 129 -32.80 -4.72 -8.67
CA PHE A 129 -32.06 -3.88 -9.59
C PHE A 129 -31.71 -4.62 -10.89
N LYS A 130 -31.26 -5.87 -10.79
CA LYS A 130 -30.85 -6.68 -11.94
C LYS A 130 -32.00 -7.04 -12.87
N GLU A 131 -33.19 -7.29 -12.33
CA GLU A 131 -34.38 -7.66 -13.07
C GLU A 131 -34.98 -6.52 -13.88
N ASP A 132 -34.89 -5.28 -13.38
CA ASP A 132 -35.41 -4.11 -14.08
C ASP A 132 -34.33 -3.47 -14.97
N TYR A 133 -33.83 -4.22 -15.93
CA TYR A 133 -32.80 -3.75 -16.88
C TYR A 133 -33.26 -2.58 -17.77
N LYS A 134 -34.55 -2.25 -17.81
CA LYS A 134 -35.07 -1.06 -18.51
C LYS A 134 -34.87 0.19 -17.69
N LYS A 135 -35.07 0.12 -16.39
CA LYS A 135 -34.83 1.22 -15.43
C LYS A 135 -33.33 1.34 -15.13
N TYR A 136 -32.64 0.22 -15.02
CA TYR A 136 -31.22 0.10 -14.67
C TYR A 136 -30.43 -0.55 -15.83
N PRO A 137 -30.14 0.23 -16.90
CA PRO A 137 -29.55 -0.31 -18.11
C PRO A 137 -28.13 -0.87 -17.89
N ARG A 138 -27.80 -1.88 -18.70
CA ARG A 138 -26.49 -2.50 -18.77
C ARG A 138 -25.56 -1.74 -19.71
N ALA A 139 -24.27 -1.92 -19.53
CA ALA A 139 -23.27 -1.60 -20.54
C ALA A 139 -23.36 -2.57 -21.72
N TYR A 140 -22.94 -2.12 -22.89
CA TYR A 140 -23.01 -2.91 -24.13
C TYR A 140 -21.63 -3.05 -24.76
N THR A 141 -21.37 -4.20 -25.36
CA THR A 141 -20.22 -4.39 -26.24
C THR A 141 -20.42 -3.67 -27.57
N LYS A 142 -19.34 -3.52 -28.34
CA LYS A 142 -19.34 -2.93 -29.70
C LYS A 142 -20.30 -3.64 -30.66
N VAL A 143 -20.58 -4.93 -30.46
CA VAL A 143 -21.52 -5.72 -31.28
C VAL A 143 -22.94 -5.71 -30.73
N GLY A 144 -23.23 -4.90 -29.71
CA GLY A 144 -24.57 -4.74 -29.14
C GLY A 144 -24.98 -5.83 -28.15
N LYS A 145 -24.03 -6.61 -27.61
CA LYS A 145 -24.31 -7.60 -26.56
C LYS A 145 -24.41 -6.86 -25.22
N PRO A 146 -25.52 -6.99 -24.45
CA PRO A 146 -25.59 -6.46 -23.09
C PRO A 146 -24.70 -7.27 -22.16
N LEU A 147 -24.03 -6.60 -21.22
CA LEU A 147 -23.11 -7.18 -20.27
C LEU A 147 -23.72 -7.30 -18.87
N GLU A 148 -23.16 -8.14 -18.01
CA GLU A 148 -23.48 -8.19 -16.58
C GLU A 148 -22.81 -7.03 -15.83
N ILE A 149 -22.83 -5.86 -16.43
CA ILE A 149 -22.21 -4.62 -15.95
C ILE A 149 -23.25 -3.49 -16.06
N ALA A 150 -23.53 -2.81 -14.95
CA ALA A 150 -24.37 -1.63 -14.95
C ALA A 150 -23.72 -0.48 -15.76
N SER A 151 -24.51 0.30 -16.50
CA SER A 151 -23.98 1.42 -17.25
C SER A 151 -23.74 2.62 -16.34
N SER A 152 -22.49 3.10 -16.26
CA SER A 152 -22.11 4.33 -15.52
C SER A 152 -22.71 5.60 -16.12
N PHE A 153 -23.27 5.53 -17.31
CA PHE A 153 -23.94 6.63 -18.00
C PHE A 153 -25.43 6.77 -17.63
N SER A 154 -25.96 5.87 -16.80
CA SER A 154 -27.35 5.89 -16.37
C SER A 154 -27.52 6.62 -15.04
N GLU A 155 -28.33 7.66 -15.06
CA GLU A 155 -28.71 8.38 -13.83
C GLU A 155 -29.50 7.47 -12.86
N ASN A 156 -30.34 6.56 -13.38
CA ASN A 156 -31.10 5.63 -12.54
C ASN A 156 -30.18 4.64 -11.81
N VAL A 157 -29.13 4.16 -12.48
CA VAL A 157 -28.10 3.32 -11.84
C VAL A 157 -27.43 4.08 -10.72
N PHE A 158 -26.96 5.29 -10.99
CA PHE A 158 -26.33 6.15 -9.97
C PHE A 158 -27.26 6.43 -8.78
N GLN A 159 -28.53 6.77 -9.04
CA GLN A 159 -29.48 7.08 -7.97
C GLN A 159 -29.80 5.87 -7.07
N ALA A 160 -29.85 4.67 -7.64
CA ALA A 160 -30.10 3.46 -6.87
C ALA A 160 -28.90 3.12 -5.94
N ASP A 161 -27.70 3.03 -6.51
CA ASP A 161 -26.48 2.71 -5.78
C ASP A 161 -26.13 3.80 -4.74
N SER A 162 -26.11 5.07 -5.15
CA SER A 162 -25.80 6.18 -4.25
C SER A 162 -26.81 6.34 -3.11
N ARG A 163 -28.08 6.00 -3.31
CA ARG A 163 -29.08 5.95 -2.25
C ARG A 163 -28.69 4.90 -1.20
N ALA A 164 -28.40 3.67 -1.62
CA ALA A 164 -28.01 2.59 -0.72
C ALA A 164 -26.72 2.95 0.02
N PHE A 165 -25.70 3.36 -0.70
CA PHE A 165 -24.42 3.81 -0.15
C PHE A 165 -24.60 4.94 0.87
N SER A 166 -25.42 5.96 0.54
CA SER A 166 -25.66 7.09 1.45
C SER A 166 -26.38 6.69 2.73
N GLN A 167 -27.36 5.76 2.66
CA GLN A 167 -28.04 5.27 3.86
C GLN A 167 -27.09 4.45 4.74
N TRP A 168 -26.27 3.60 4.13
CA TRP A 168 -25.25 2.83 4.82
C TRP A 168 -24.19 3.73 5.47
N MET A 169 -23.67 4.75 4.77
CA MET A 169 -22.74 5.74 5.33
C MET A 169 -23.34 6.53 6.50
N LYS A 170 -24.63 6.91 6.42
CA LYS A 170 -25.33 7.57 7.54
C LYS A 170 -25.42 6.65 8.76
N HIS A 171 -25.70 5.38 8.52
CA HIS A 171 -25.74 4.38 9.60
C HIS A 171 -24.37 4.27 10.27
N ILE A 172 -23.28 4.05 9.51
CA ILE A 172 -21.91 4.00 10.06
C ILE A 172 -21.62 5.28 10.87
N ALA A 173 -21.88 6.46 10.31
CA ALA A 173 -21.66 7.72 11.00
C ALA A 173 -22.43 7.79 12.33
N SER A 174 -23.63 7.21 12.41
CA SER A 174 -24.45 7.22 13.63
C SER A 174 -23.91 6.31 14.73
N VAL A 175 -23.25 5.19 14.38
CA VAL A 175 -22.78 4.16 15.33
C VAL A 175 -21.29 4.21 15.61
N ASP A 176 -20.48 4.89 14.75
CA ASP A 176 -19.02 4.84 14.83
C ASP A 176 -18.32 6.21 14.96
N LYS A 177 -19.00 7.32 14.71
CA LYS A 177 -18.38 8.67 14.68
C LYS A 177 -17.59 9.02 15.94
N GLU A 178 -18.04 8.58 17.12
CA GLU A 178 -17.38 8.87 18.39
C GLU A 178 -16.27 7.85 18.74
N GLU A 179 -16.30 6.66 18.14
CA GLU A 179 -15.39 5.55 18.45
C GLU A 179 -14.25 5.42 17.42
N GLY A 180 -14.49 5.83 16.15
CA GLY A 180 -13.49 5.80 15.09
C GLY A 180 -12.93 4.40 14.81
N THR A 181 -13.79 3.38 14.82
CA THR A 181 -13.43 2.01 14.45
C THR A 181 -13.23 1.89 12.95
N VAL A 182 -14.10 2.55 12.16
CA VAL A 182 -14.02 2.60 10.70
C VAL A 182 -13.07 3.72 10.30
N ILE A 183 -11.97 3.37 9.64
CA ILE A 183 -10.89 4.32 9.36
C ILE A 183 -10.78 4.75 7.89
N MET A 184 -11.33 3.98 6.97
CA MET A 184 -11.39 4.29 5.52
C MET A 184 -12.57 3.59 4.89
N ILE A 185 -13.01 4.08 3.71
CA ILE A 185 -14.00 3.43 2.85
C ILE A 185 -13.42 3.29 1.43
N GLN A 186 -13.52 2.10 0.86
CA GLN A 186 -13.35 1.87 -0.56
C GLN A 186 -14.69 2.05 -1.27
N ILE A 187 -14.72 2.86 -2.32
CA ILE A 187 -15.92 3.07 -3.15
C ILE A 187 -15.84 2.13 -4.33
N GLU A 188 -16.82 1.23 -4.47
CA GLU A 188 -16.83 0.14 -5.40
C GLU A 188 -15.63 -0.81 -5.20
N ASN A 189 -15.57 -1.89 -5.95
CA ASN A 189 -14.41 -2.77 -5.95
C ASN A 189 -14.03 -3.14 -7.39
N GLU A 190 -12.77 -2.84 -7.74
CA GLU A 190 -12.22 -3.12 -9.06
C GLU A 190 -13.18 -2.70 -10.18
N ILE A 191 -13.73 -1.47 -10.05
CA ILE A 191 -14.59 -0.90 -11.07
C ILE A 191 -13.87 -0.91 -12.42
N GLY A 192 -14.51 -1.45 -13.45
CA GLY A 192 -13.86 -1.66 -14.74
C GLY A 192 -14.82 -2.14 -15.81
N MET A 193 -14.31 -2.27 -17.03
CA MET A 193 -15.02 -2.76 -18.19
C MET A 193 -14.34 -4.02 -18.73
N LEU A 194 -15.14 -5.08 -19.00
CA LEU A 194 -14.67 -6.32 -19.60
C LEU A 194 -15.52 -6.70 -20.80
N GLU A 195 -14.94 -7.48 -21.66
CA GLU A 195 -15.24 -7.85 -23.03
C GLU A 195 -14.99 -6.71 -24.03
N ASP A 196 -14.98 -5.44 -23.59
CA ASP A 196 -14.60 -4.28 -24.39
C ASP A 196 -13.96 -3.21 -23.48
N ALA A 197 -13.31 -2.21 -24.08
CA ALA A 197 -12.64 -1.13 -23.32
C ALA A 197 -13.58 -0.01 -22.87
N ARG A 198 -14.81 0.06 -23.43
CA ARG A 198 -15.83 1.03 -23.04
C ARG A 198 -17.25 0.47 -23.21
N ASP A 199 -18.21 1.15 -22.64
CA ASP A 199 -19.63 0.98 -22.93
C ASP A 199 -19.95 1.57 -24.32
N TYR A 200 -20.68 0.82 -25.14
CA TYR A 200 -21.18 1.20 -26.49
C TYR A 200 -22.69 1.43 -26.48
N SER A 201 -23.29 1.74 -25.33
CA SER A 201 -24.68 2.20 -25.27
C SER A 201 -24.83 3.54 -26.00
N LYS A 202 -26.06 3.89 -26.39
CA LYS A 202 -26.35 5.18 -27.06
C LYS A 202 -25.94 6.37 -26.22
N GLU A 203 -26.11 6.29 -24.91
CA GLU A 203 -25.76 7.30 -23.94
C GLU A 203 -24.24 7.48 -23.88
N ALA A 204 -23.49 6.39 -23.84
CA ALA A 204 -22.03 6.39 -23.89
C ALA A 204 -21.52 6.95 -25.21
N ASP A 205 -22.05 6.48 -26.37
CA ASP A 205 -21.65 6.95 -27.69
C ASP A 205 -21.88 8.46 -27.87
N LYS A 206 -22.99 8.99 -27.37
CA LYS A 206 -23.26 10.42 -27.40
C LYS A 206 -22.16 11.25 -26.74
N LEU A 207 -21.59 10.79 -25.61
CA LEU A 207 -20.51 11.46 -24.91
C LEU A 207 -19.14 11.17 -25.49
N PHE A 208 -18.93 9.96 -26.03
CA PHE A 208 -17.69 9.58 -26.68
C PHE A 208 -17.40 10.41 -27.94
N TYR A 209 -18.43 10.69 -28.73
CA TYR A 209 -18.33 11.52 -29.93
C TYR A 209 -18.49 13.03 -29.67
N ALA A 210 -18.75 13.42 -28.40
CA ALA A 210 -18.72 14.83 -28.00
C ALA A 210 -17.26 15.31 -27.79
N PRO A 211 -17.02 16.62 -27.77
CA PRO A 211 -15.71 17.17 -27.43
C PRO A 211 -15.24 16.73 -26.04
N VAL A 212 -13.93 16.45 -25.92
CA VAL A 212 -13.27 16.24 -24.63
C VAL A 212 -13.52 17.46 -23.73
N PRO A 213 -13.86 17.27 -22.44
CA PRO A 213 -14.08 18.38 -21.51
C PRO A 213 -12.89 19.36 -21.50
N PRO A 214 -13.10 20.66 -21.74
CA PRO A 214 -12.00 21.64 -21.80
C PRO A 214 -11.14 21.65 -20.54
N LEU A 215 -11.76 21.52 -19.37
CA LEU A 215 -11.04 21.47 -18.09
C LEU A 215 -10.12 20.27 -17.96
N PHE A 216 -10.41 19.14 -18.60
CA PHE A 216 -9.49 18.01 -18.65
C PHE A 216 -8.25 18.34 -19.50
N ILE A 217 -8.44 18.99 -20.62
CA ILE A 217 -7.32 19.47 -21.46
C ILE A 217 -6.46 20.49 -20.69
N ASP A 218 -7.08 21.42 -19.96
CA ASP A 218 -6.37 22.38 -19.12
C ASP A 218 -5.55 21.68 -18.02
N TYR A 219 -6.12 20.65 -17.40
CA TYR A 219 -5.41 19.80 -16.44
C TYR A 219 -4.18 19.12 -17.06
N LEU A 220 -4.33 18.51 -18.24
CA LEU A 220 -3.22 17.86 -18.95
C LEU A 220 -2.12 18.87 -19.29
N GLN A 221 -2.48 20.08 -19.75
CA GLN A 221 -1.52 21.14 -20.06
C GLN A 221 -0.75 21.60 -18.83
N LYS A 222 -1.45 21.84 -17.73
CA LYS A 222 -0.87 22.28 -16.45
C LYS A 222 0.10 21.24 -15.89
N ASN A 223 -0.22 19.97 -16.01
CA ASN A 223 0.54 18.86 -15.44
C ASN A 223 1.43 18.14 -16.45
N LYS A 224 1.66 18.68 -17.65
CA LYS A 224 2.33 18.02 -18.76
C LYS A 224 3.66 17.35 -18.39
N ARG A 225 4.44 17.92 -17.46
CA ARG A 225 5.75 17.40 -17.04
C ARG A 225 5.69 16.24 -16.06
N SER A 226 4.54 16.05 -15.44
CA SER A 226 4.32 15.02 -14.41
C SER A 226 3.27 13.97 -14.81
N LEU A 227 2.70 14.07 -16.03
CA LEU A 227 1.77 13.07 -16.53
C LEU A 227 2.42 11.68 -16.58
N HIS A 228 1.61 10.66 -16.39
CA HIS A 228 2.06 9.29 -16.64
C HIS A 228 2.62 9.16 -18.07
N PRO A 229 3.75 8.48 -18.28
CA PRO A 229 4.40 8.40 -19.59
C PRO A 229 3.47 7.93 -20.72
N GLU A 230 2.60 6.96 -20.44
CA GLU A 230 1.66 6.45 -21.45
C GLU A 230 0.57 7.49 -21.80
N MET A 231 0.04 8.22 -20.83
CA MET A 231 -0.91 9.31 -21.06
C MET A 231 -0.26 10.44 -21.87
N LEU A 232 0.96 10.82 -21.50
CA LEU A 232 1.73 11.84 -22.22
C LEU A 232 1.97 11.43 -23.68
N ALA A 233 2.49 10.21 -23.92
CA ALA A 233 2.76 9.68 -25.26
C ALA A 233 1.48 9.59 -26.10
N LYS A 234 0.37 9.20 -25.50
CA LYS A 234 -0.93 9.12 -26.16
C LYS A 234 -1.40 10.48 -26.66
N TRP A 235 -1.32 11.51 -25.83
CA TRP A 235 -1.69 12.89 -26.20
C TRP A 235 -0.69 13.51 -27.18
N GLU A 236 0.62 13.20 -27.03
CA GLU A 236 1.68 13.64 -27.94
C GLU A 236 1.49 13.10 -29.36
N SER A 237 1.06 11.84 -29.50
CA SER A 237 0.81 11.19 -30.81
C SER A 237 -0.19 11.96 -31.69
N GLN A 238 -1.03 12.78 -31.08
CA GLN A 238 -2.00 13.66 -31.75
C GLN A 238 -1.56 15.15 -31.76
N GLY A 239 -0.29 15.42 -31.52
CA GLY A 239 0.29 16.78 -31.55
C GLY A 239 -0.23 17.66 -30.40
N PHE A 240 -0.57 17.08 -29.24
CA PHE A 240 -1.08 17.81 -28.07
C PHE A 240 -2.32 18.64 -28.38
N LYS A 241 -3.26 18.08 -29.15
CA LYS A 241 -4.51 18.77 -29.50
C LYS A 241 -5.25 19.23 -28.26
N LYS A 242 -5.76 20.45 -28.34
CA LYS A 242 -6.46 21.14 -27.22
C LYS A 242 -7.97 21.13 -27.35
N LYS A 243 -8.50 20.68 -28.46
CA LYS A 243 -9.95 20.64 -28.77
C LYS A 243 -10.21 19.49 -29.73
N GLY A 244 -11.39 18.90 -29.63
CA GLY A 244 -11.85 17.83 -30.48
C GLY A 244 -12.55 16.74 -29.69
N THR A 245 -13.04 15.74 -30.37
CA THR A 245 -13.58 14.50 -29.78
C THR A 245 -12.45 13.70 -29.12
N TRP A 246 -12.79 12.70 -28.34
CA TRP A 246 -11.82 11.81 -27.69
C TRP A 246 -10.85 11.21 -28.70
N GLN A 247 -11.34 10.74 -29.85
CA GLN A 247 -10.52 10.18 -30.93
C GLN A 247 -9.63 11.22 -31.61
N GLU A 248 -10.09 12.45 -31.77
CA GLU A 248 -9.27 13.51 -32.35
C GLU A 248 -8.15 13.95 -31.42
N VAL A 249 -8.37 13.91 -30.10
CA VAL A 249 -7.41 14.34 -29.08
C VAL A 249 -6.41 13.24 -28.72
N PHE A 250 -6.84 11.98 -28.65
CA PHE A 250 -6.04 10.86 -28.16
C PHE A 250 -5.77 9.77 -29.22
N GLY A 251 -6.37 9.87 -30.42
CA GLY A 251 -6.26 8.86 -31.49
C GLY A 251 -7.44 7.88 -31.51
N ALA A 252 -7.66 7.25 -32.66
CA ALA A 252 -8.80 6.37 -32.89
C ALA A 252 -8.41 4.90 -32.63
N ASP A 253 -8.25 4.50 -31.38
CA ASP A 253 -7.93 3.14 -30.97
C ASP A 253 -8.52 2.77 -29.60
N VAL A 254 -8.35 1.52 -29.20
CA VAL A 254 -8.91 0.93 -27.98
C VAL A 254 -8.40 1.60 -26.69
N TYR A 255 -7.21 2.21 -26.70
CA TYR A 255 -6.69 2.95 -25.53
C TYR A 255 -7.42 4.26 -25.31
N THR A 256 -7.90 4.89 -26.39
CA THR A 256 -8.77 6.08 -26.31
C THR A 256 -10.15 5.71 -25.77
N ASP A 257 -10.69 4.55 -26.15
CA ASP A 257 -11.92 3.99 -25.58
C ASP A 257 -11.78 3.81 -24.06
N GLU A 258 -10.62 3.29 -23.61
CA GLU A 258 -10.31 3.11 -22.19
C GLU A 258 -10.19 4.44 -21.43
N ILE A 259 -9.48 5.44 -21.99
CA ILE A 259 -9.36 6.78 -21.39
C ILE A 259 -10.75 7.43 -21.19
N PHE A 260 -11.62 7.33 -22.19
CA PHE A 260 -13.00 7.82 -22.09
C PHE A 260 -13.78 7.10 -20.99
N MET A 261 -13.69 5.78 -20.95
CA MET A 261 -14.43 4.99 -19.98
C MET A 261 -13.90 5.24 -18.56
N ALA A 262 -12.59 5.41 -18.38
CA ALA A 262 -11.98 5.79 -17.10
C ALA A 262 -12.50 7.14 -16.61
N TRP A 263 -12.65 8.11 -17.51
CA TRP A 263 -13.26 9.39 -17.18
C TRP A 263 -14.71 9.20 -16.69
N SER A 264 -15.52 8.37 -17.33
CA SER A 264 -16.89 8.10 -16.92
C SER A 264 -16.95 7.43 -15.53
N TYR A 265 -16.16 6.40 -15.29
CA TYR A 265 -16.09 5.72 -14.00
C TYR A 265 -15.61 6.65 -12.88
N ALA A 266 -14.58 7.43 -13.15
CA ALA A 266 -14.07 8.40 -12.18
C ALA A 266 -15.13 9.47 -11.86
N GLN A 267 -15.91 9.95 -12.83
CA GLN A 267 -17.03 10.88 -12.61
C GLN A 267 -18.16 10.24 -11.75
N TYR A 268 -18.45 8.97 -11.97
CA TYR A 268 -19.43 8.23 -11.16
C TYR A 268 -18.95 8.16 -9.70
N VAL A 269 -17.72 7.70 -9.50
CA VAL A 269 -17.11 7.57 -8.17
C VAL A 269 -16.96 8.93 -7.48
N GLU A 270 -16.63 9.99 -8.21
CA GLU A 270 -16.57 11.36 -7.67
C GLU A 270 -17.91 11.82 -7.07
N ARG A 271 -19.00 11.47 -7.74
CA ARG A 271 -20.34 11.78 -7.22
C ARG A 271 -20.64 11.01 -5.95
N MET A 272 -20.23 9.73 -5.87
CA MET A 272 -20.31 8.90 -4.64
C MET A 272 -19.44 9.49 -3.53
N ALA A 273 -18.20 9.86 -3.84
CA ALA A 273 -17.27 10.45 -2.89
C ALA A 273 -17.78 11.77 -2.28
N LYS A 274 -18.38 12.64 -3.09
CA LYS A 274 -19.02 13.88 -2.58
C LYS A 274 -20.12 13.61 -1.57
N LEU A 275 -20.95 12.59 -1.82
CA LEU A 275 -21.99 12.18 -0.87
C LEU A 275 -21.36 11.65 0.42
N ALA A 276 -20.37 10.75 0.32
CA ALA A 276 -19.66 10.23 1.48
C ALA A 276 -19.04 11.35 2.33
N ARG A 277 -18.32 12.29 1.70
CA ARG A 277 -17.72 13.45 2.38
C ARG A 277 -18.73 14.29 3.15
N SER A 278 -19.93 14.48 2.60
CA SER A 278 -21.00 15.25 3.25
C SER A 278 -21.63 14.54 4.44
N ILE A 279 -21.54 13.20 4.51
CA ILE A 279 -22.15 12.35 5.56
C ILE A 279 -21.13 12.01 6.64
N TYR A 280 -19.98 11.43 6.23
CA TYR A 280 -18.95 10.95 7.13
C TYR A 280 -17.58 11.16 6.47
N ASN A 281 -16.89 12.22 6.85
CA ASN A 281 -15.68 12.69 6.18
C ASN A 281 -14.44 11.96 6.70
N ILE A 282 -14.26 10.71 6.27
CA ILE A 282 -13.08 9.87 6.51
C ILE A 282 -12.38 9.58 5.18
N PRO A 283 -11.13 9.07 5.16
CA PRO A 283 -10.40 8.76 3.93
C PRO A 283 -11.17 7.84 2.99
N LEU A 284 -11.15 8.17 1.69
CA LEU A 284 -11.83 7.44 0.61
C LEU A 284 -10.83 7.03 -0.46
N TYR A 285 -10.92 5.79 -0.93
CA TYR A 285 -10.07 5.30 -2.01
C TYR A 285 -10.82 4.39 -2.97
N VAL A 286 -10.17 4.05 -4.08
CA VAL A 286 -10.59 3.06 -5.06
C VAL A 286 -9.45 2.12 -5.38
N ASN A 287 -9.76 0.88 -5.69
CA ASN A 287 -8.78 -0.15 -6.05
C ASN A 287 -8.90 -0.59 -7.52
N ALA A 288 -7.83 -1.11 -8.07
CA ALA A 288 -7.74 -1.54 -9.45
C ALA A 288 -7.35 -3.02 -9.56
N ALA A 289 -8.18 -3.79 -10.27
CA ALA A 289 -7.70 -5.02 -10.89
C ALA A 289 -6.61 -4.65 -11.89
N MET A 290 -5.43 -5.21 -11.75
CA MET A 290 -4.26 -4.83 -12.55
C MET A 290 -4.46 -5.16 -14.03
N ASN A 291 -3.94 -4.30 -14.92
CA ASN A 291 -3.84 -4.63 -16.33
C ASN A 291 -2.83 -5.76 -16.55
N SER A 292 -3.28 -6.86 -17.11
CA SER A 292 -2.44 -8.02 -17.39
C SER A 292 -1.37 -7.70 -18.44
N ARG A 293 -0.13 -8.15 -18.22
CA ARG A 293 0.99 -7.94 -19.15
C ARG A 293 0.69 -8.47 -20.54
N GLY A 294 0.98 -7.68 -21.58
CA GLY A 294 0.81 -8.04 -22.98
C GLY A 294 -0.65 -8.07 -23.46
N ARG A 295 -1.61 -7.69 -22.64
CA ARG A 295 -3.02 -7.56 -22.99
C ARG A 295 -3.38 -6.11 -23.33
N LYS A 296 -4.45 -5.96 -24.11
CA LYS A 296 -5.03 -4.67 -24.51
C LYS A 296 -6.29 -4.36 -23.71
N PRO A 297 -6.70 -3.08 -23.62
CA PRO A 297 -7.99 -2.72 -23.05
C PRO A 297 -9.14 -3.54 -23.65
N GLY A 298 -10.03 -4.04 -22.78
CA GLY A 298 -11.07 -5.01 -23.08
C GLY A 298 -10.69 -6.47 -22.82
N GLU A 299 -9.39 -6.77 -22.71
CA GLU A 299 -8.87 -8.10 -22.38
C GLU A 299 -8.52 -8.25 -20.89
N TYR A 300 -8.63 -7.18 -20.14
CA TYR A 300 -8.50 -7.07 -18.68
C TYR A 300 -9.56 -6.09 -18.15
N PRO A 301 -9.86 -6.04 -16.85
CA PRO A 301 -10.74 -5.03 -16.25
C PRO A 301 -10.23 -3.62 -16.55
N SER A 302 -10.73 -3.02 -17.64
CA SER A 302 -10.23 -1.79 -18.23
C SER A 302 -10.89 -0.57 -17.62
N ALA A 303 -10.22 0.59 -17.72
CA ALA A 303 -10.75 1.88 -17.29
C ALA A 303 -10.91 2.07 -15.77
N GLY A 304 -10.56 1.08 -14.95
CA GLY A 304 -10.43 1.23 -13.51
C GLY A 304 -9.31 2.20 -13.13
N PRO A 305 -9.04 2.40 -11.81
CA PRO A 305 -7.97 3.27 -11.33
C PRO A 305 -6.57 2.69 -11.56
N LEU A 306 -6.30 2.29 -12.80
CA LEU A 306 -5.03 1.73 -13.26
C LEU A 306 -3.92 2.78 -13.29
N ALA A 307 -2.68 2.34 -13.09
CA ALA A 307 -1.54 3.26 -13.01
C ALA A 307 -1.41 4.19 -14.23
N HIS A 308 -1.60 3.68 -15.45
CA HIS A 308 -1.52 4.49 -16.67
C HIS A 308 -2.71 5.45 -16.88
N LEU A 309 -3.79 5.30 -16.10
CA LEU A 309 -4.97 6.15 -16.09
C LEU A 309 -5.02 7.10 -14.87
N ILE A 310 -3.96 7.13 -14.06
CA ILE A 310 -3.89 7.92 -12.82
C ILE A 310 -4.24 9.41 -13.05
N ASP A 311 -3.81 9.98 -14.18
CA ASP A 311 -4.10 11.37 -14.55
C ASP A 311 -5.60 11.62 -14.78
N VAL A 312 -6.28 10.66 -15.39
CA VAL A 312 -7.73 10.73 -15.64
C VAL A 312 -8.50 10.66 -14.34
N TRP A 313 -8.13 9.72 -13.47
CA TRP A 313 -8.75 9.51 -12.17
C TRP A 313 -8.53 10.70 -11.23
N HIS A 314 -7.32 11.22 -11.11
CA HIS A 314 -7.03 12.40 -10.28
C HIS A 314 -7.77 13.65 -10.77
N TYR A 315 -7.92 13.82 -12.10
CA TYR A 315 -8.72 14.92 -12.64
C TYR A 315 -10.21 14.75 -12.35
N ALA A 316 -10.76 13.56 -12.64
CA ALA A 316 -12.19 13.34 -12.69
C ALA A 316 -12.81 12.96 -11.32
N ALA A 317 -12.00 12.48 -10.36
CA ALA A 317 -12.43 12.11 -9.01
C ALA A 317 -11.58 12.79 -7.91
N PRO A 318 -11.56 14.14 -7.82
CA PRO A 318 -10.71 14.88 -6.89
C PRO A 318 -11.10 14.69 -5.41
N ASN A 319 -12.26 14.12 -5.08
CA ASN A 319 -12.65 13.77 -3.72
C ASN A 319 -12.25 12.35 -3.29
N ILE A 320 -11.63 11.58 -4.18
CA ILE A 320 -10.92 10.34 -3.83
C ILE A 320 -9.50 10.72 -3.38
N ASP A 321 -9.08 10.20 -2.23
CA ASP A 321 -7.78 10.55 -1.64
C ASP A 321 -6.61 9.86 -2.33
N PHE A 322 -6.80 8.62 -2.78
CA PHE A 322 -5.78 7.85 -3.48
C PHE A 322 -6.35 6.66 -4.27
N LEU A 323 -5.52 6.17 -5.18
CA LEU A 323 -5.75 4.99 -5.99
C LEU A 323 -4.85 3.85 -5.48
N ALA A 324 -5.38 2.64 -5.39
CA ALA A 324 -4.70 1.49 -4.79
C ALA A 324 -4.62 0.30 -5.77
N PRO A 325 -3.49 -0.44 -5.84
CA PRO A 325 -3.34 -1.62 -6.68
C PRO A 325 -3.73 -2.91 -5.95
N ASP A 326 -4.39 -3.83 -6.65
CA ASP A 326 -4.60 -5.21 -6.22
C ASP A 326 -3.53 -6.10 -6.89
N LEU A 327 -2.58 -6.59 -6.10
CA LEU A 327 -1.32 -7.12 -6.61
C LEU A 327 -1.34 -8.65 -6.72
N TYR A 328 -1.64 -9.13 -7.91
CA TYR A 328 -1.63 -10.57 -8.25
C TYR A 328 -0.57 -10.93 -9.30
N ASP A 329 0.10 -9.94 -9.91
CA ASP A 329 1.18 -10.11 -10.87
C ASP A 329 2.54 -10.29 -10.18
N ARG A 330 3.45 -11.05 -10.80
CA ARG A 330 4.79 -11.33 -10.25
C ARG A 330 5.72 -10.10 -10.20
N GLY A 331 5.42 -9.04 -10.93
CA GLY A 331 6.21 -7.80 -10.96
C GLY A 331 5.95 -6.86 -9.78
N PHE A 332 5.91 -7.38 -8.55
CA PHE A 332 5.57 -6.64 -7.33
C PHE A 332 6.28 -5.28 -7.22
N VAL A 333 7.61 -5.25 -7.31
CA VAL A 333 8.44 -4.03 -7.18
C VAL A 333 8.07 -2.98 -8.23
N ASP A 334 7.91 -3.41 -9.48
CA ASP A 334 7.57 -2.50 -10.59
C ASP A 334 6.15 -1.91 -10.43
N TRP A 335 5.20 -2.74 -9.98
CA TRP A 335 3.82 -2.31 -9.83
C TRP A 335 3.65 -1.31 -8.67
N VAL A 336 4.22 -1.57 -7.50
CA VAL A 336 4.12 -0.64 -6.38
C VAL A 336 4.75 0.72 -6.70
N ALA A 337 5.86 0.74 -7.46
CA ALA A 337 6.51 1.98 -7.89
C ALA A 337 5.61 2.84 -8.80
N LYS A 338 4.80 2.23 -9.67
CA LYS A 338 3.88 2.94 -10.58
C LYS A 338 2.77 3.71 -9.85
N TYR A 339 2.35 3.25 -8.67
CA TYR A 339 1.31 3.91 -7.87
C TYR A 339 1.82 5.05 -6.97
N LYS A 340 3.13 5.35 -7.01
CA LYS A 340 3.73 6.50 -6.29
C LYS A 340 3.73 7.81 -7.09
N LEU A 341 3.09 7.87 -8.26
CA LEU A 341 2.94 9.09 -9.05
C LEU A 341 2.02 10.12 -8.38
N HIS A 342 2.24 11.39 -8.67
CA HIS A 342 1.39 12.51 -8.23
C HIS A 342 1.19 12.61 -6.71
N ASN A 343 2.17 12.16 -5.91
CA ASN A 343 2.05 12.07 -4.45
C ASN A 343 0.91 11.15 -3.98
N ASN A 344 0.47 10.22 -4.82
CA ASN A 344 -0.47 9.19 -4.43
C ASN A 344 0.14 8.36 -3.29
N PRO A 345 -0.43 8.32 -2.08
CA PRO A 345 0.09 7.47 -1.03
C PRO A 345 -0.11 6.00 -1.41
N LEU A 346 0.92 5.19 -1.20
CA LEU A 346 0.81 3.76 -1.50
C LEU A 346 0.01 3.06 -0.40
N PHE A 347 -1.07 2.43 -0.82
CA PHE A 347 -1.87 1.49 -0.03
C PHE A 347 -2.07 0.23 -0.85
N ILE A 348 -1.81 -0.94 -0.28
CA ILE A 348 -2.02 -2.23 -0.94
C ILE A 348 -3.21 -2.91 -0.24
N PRO A 349 -4.45 -2.75 -0.77
CA PRO A 349 -5.63 -3.35 -0.17
C PRO A 349 -5.72 -4.84 -0.43
N GLU A 350 -5.24 -5.28 -1.60
CA GLU A 350 -5.21 -6.68 -1.99
C GLU A 350 -3.83 -7.10 -2.50
N ILE A 351 -3.33 -8.21 -2.00
CA ILE A 351 -2.21 -8.96 -2.55
C ILE A 351 -2.47 -10.45 -2.33
N ARG A 352 -1.96 -11.31 -3.23
CA ARG A 352 -2.07 -12.77 -3.05
C ARG A 352 -1.44 -13.17 -1.72
N LEU A 353 -2.16 -13.93 -0.89
CA LEU A 353 -1.65 -14.45 0.37
C LEU A 353 -0.55 -15.49 0.12
N GLU A 354 0.70 -15.15 0.45
CA GLU A 354 1.90 -15.98 0.27
C GLU A 354 2.81 -15.90 1.49
N ASP A 355 3.72 -16.87 1.64
CA ASP A 355 4.65 -16.93 2.79
C ASP A 355 5.63 -15.74 2.83
N ASN A 356 5.91 -15.11 1.70
CA ASN A 356 6.80 -13.96 1.56
C ASN A 356 6.14 -12.59 1.80
N ASP A 357 4.83 -12.53 2.05
CA ASP A 357 4.12 -11.26 2.27
C ASP A 357 4.70 -10.47 3.45
N GLY A 358 5.22 -11.17 4.45
CA GLY A 358 5.86 -10.52 5.58
C GLY A 358 7.04 -9.63 5.18
N VAL A 359 7.94 -10.11 4.33
CA VAL A 359 9.11 -9.33 3.87
C VAL A 359 8.71 -8.24 2.87
N ARG A 360 7.69 -8.50 2.05
CA ARG A 360 7.11 -7.50 1.13
C ARG A 360 6.47 -6.33 1.89
N ALA A 361 5.80 -6.61 3.01
CA ALA A 361 5.24 -5.57 3.87
C ALA A 361 6.35 -4.65 4.44
N PHE A 362 7.44 -5.21 4.97
CA PHE A 362 8.59 -4.42 5.40
C PHE A 362 9.16 -3.55 4.26
N TYR A 363 9.29 -4.13 3.07
CA TYR A 363 9.80 -3.43 1.89
C TYR A 363 8.96 -2.19 1.56
N VAL A 364 7.64 -2.32 1.44
CA VAL A 364 6.80 -1.19 1.03
C VAL A 364 6.72 -0.09 2.09
N PHE A 365 6.74 -0.45 3.37
CA PHE A 365 6.80 0.54 4.44
C PHE A 365 8.13 1.29 4.44
N GLY A 366 9.24 0.61 4.14
CA GLY A 366 10.57 1.21 4.12
C GLY A 366 10.90 1.99 2.83
N GLU A 367 10.56 1.45 1.65
CA GLU A 367 10.94 2.02 0.36
C GLU A 367 9.94 3.09 -0.13
N HIS A 368 8.66 2.85 0.13
CA HIS A 368 7.59 3.65 -0.45
C HIS A 368 6.80 4.48 0.55
N ASP A 369 7.17 4.44 1.85
CA ASP A 369 6.39 5.08 2.91
C ASP A 369 4.90 4.67 2.85
N ALA A 370 4.61 3.39 2.53
CA ALA A 370 3.25 2.91 2.36
C ALA A 370 2.41 3.17 3.61
N ILE A 371 1.10 3.39 3.42
CA ILE A 371 0.16 3.56 4.54
C ILE A 371 -0.50 2.24 4.96
N GLY A 372 -0.40 1.19 4.13
CA GLY A 372 -0.92 -0.12 4.50
C GLY A 372 -0.57 -1.24 3.52
N PHE A 373 -0.71 -2.48 4.05
CA PHE A 373 -0.46 -3.73 3.33
C PHE A 373 -1.41 -4.82 3.82
N CYS A 374 -2.18 -5.44 2.90
CA CYS A 374 -3.27 -6.33 3.24
C CYS A 374 -3.34 -7.54 2.28
N PRO A 375 -2.90 -8.74 2.68
CA PRO A 375 -3.16 -9.96 1.93
C PRO A 375 -4.66 -10.29 1.83
N PHE A 376 -5.08 -10.77 0.66
CA PHE A 376 -6.47 -11.16 0.38
C PHE A 376 -6.80 -12.54 0.94
N SER A 377 -8.06 -12.74 1.34
CA SER A 377 -8.54 -13.96 2.03
C SER A 377 -7.70 -14.30 3.25
N ILE A 378 -7.34 -13.29 4.01
CA ILE A 378 -6.43 -13.38 5.16
C ILE A 378 -6.90 -14.40 6.20
N GLU A 379 -8.21 -14.60 6.34
CA GLU A 379 -8.79 -15.58 7.24
C GLU A 379 -8.48 -17.03 6.87
N SER A 380 -8.03 -17.29 5.64
CA SER A 380 -7.57 -18.62 5.21
C SER A 380 -6.15 -18.92 5.70
N GLY A 381 -5.37 -17.88 6.03
CA GLY A 381 -4.01 -18.00 6.55
C GLY A 381 -3.95 -18.66 7.94
N SER A 382 -2.76 -19.04 8.37
CA SER A 382 -2.52 -19.59 9.69
C SER A 382 -2.38 -18.49 10.75
N ASP A 383 -2.97 -18.70 11.94
CA ASP A 383 -2.79 -17.84 13.12
C ASP A 383 -1.73 -18.37 14.11
N ARG A 384 -0.94 -19.35 13.71
CA ARG A 384 0.16 -19.89 14.51
C ARG A 384 1.28 -18.87 14.63
N ALA A 385 1.78 -18.69 15.84
CA ALA A 385 2.82 -17.71 16.14
C ALA A 385 4.18 -17.97 15.43
N ASP A 386 4.40 -19.18 14.93
CA ASP A 386 5.62 -19.59 14.23
C ASP A 386 5.54 -19.42 12.70
N THR A 387 4.43 -18.91 12.17
CA THR A 387 4.32 -18.66 10.72
C THR A 387 4.98 -17.32 10.33
N PRO A 388 5.63 -17.25 9.15
CA PRO A 388 6.33 -16.03 8.71
C PRO A 388 5.47 -14.77 8.74
N LEU A 389 4.22 -14.85 8.26
CA LEU A 389 3.30 -13.71 8.25
C LEU A 389 3.00 -13.19 9.66
N VAL A 390 2.68 -14.09 10.60
CA VAL A 390 2.37 -13.71 12.01
C VAL A 390 3.58 -13.07 12.67
N GLN A 391 4.77 -13.66 12.53
CA GLN A 391 6.01 -13.11 13.07
C GLN A 391 6.31 -11.72 12.48
N SER A 392 6.15 -11.55 11.17
CA SER A 392 6.38 -10.27 10.50
C SER A 392 5.41 -9.19 10.99
N TYR A 393 4.13 -9.51 11.15
CA TYR A 393 3.10 -8.57 11.59
C TYR A 393 3.31 -8.12 13.05
N ILE A 394 3.71 -9.05 13.92
CA ILE A 394 4.11 -8.71 15.30
C ILE A 394 5.27 -7.72 15.28
N LYS A 395 6.32 -7.99 14.49
CA LYS A 395 7.50 -7.11 14.41
C LYS A 395 7.20 -5.77 13.73
N LEU A 396 6.34 -5.73 12.72
CA LEU A 396 5.88 -4.49 12.10
C LEU A 396 5.08 -3.62 13.07
N LYS A 397 4.19 -4.22 13.89
CA LYS A 397 3.47 -3.49 14.95
C LYS A 397 4.42 -2.91 15.99
N GLU A 398 5.43 -3.67 16.41
CA GLU A 398 6.48 -3.17 17.30
C GLU A 398 7.27 -2.00 16.66
N LEU A 399 7.60 -2.10 15.36
CA LEU A 399 8.39 -1.12 14.64
C LEU A 399 7.59 0.15 14.23
N MET A 400 6.26 0.07 14.20
CA MET A 400 5.37 1.14 13.71
C MET A 400 5.67 2.53 14.28
N PRO A 401 5.98 2.73 15.57
CA PRO A 401 6.32 4.06 16.10
C PRO A 401 7.54 4.70 15.44
N LEU A 402 8.53 3.89 15.05
CA LEU A 402 9.71 4.39 14.32
C LEU A 402 9.37 4.61 12.84
N LEU A 403 8.72 3.67 12.17
CA LEU A 403 8.32 3.83 10.78
C LEU A 403 7.52 5.12 10.59
N THR A 404 6.47 5.32 11.37
CA THR A 404 5.62 6.51 11.28
C THR A 404 6.36 7.81 11.62
N LYS A 405 7.29 7.78 12.57
CA LYS A 405 8.13 8.94 12.93
C LYS A 405 9.03 9.37 11.78
N PHE A 406 9.51 8.42 10.96
CA PHE A 406 10.50 8.66 9.92
C PHE A 406 9.95 8.64 8.49
N GLN A 407 8.69 8.27 8.29
CA GLN A 407 8.02 8.41 6.99
C GLN A 407 8.21 9.80 6.39
N GLY A 408 8.49 9.86 5.10
CA GLY A 408 8.66 11.09 4.33
C GLY A 408 9.94 11.88 4.62
N LYS A 409 10.87 11.36 5.44
CA LYS A 409 12.13 12.05 5.78
C LYS A 409 13.34 11.61 4.94
N GLY A 410 13.17 10.62 4.06
CA GLY A 410 14.25 10.14 3.19
C GLY A 410 15.39 9.41 3.91
N VAL A 411 15.11 8.84 5.09
CA VAL A 411 16.09 8.11 5.92
C VAL A 411 15.74 6.62 6.07
N MET A 412 14.75 6.16 5.33
CA MET A 412 14.36 4.74 5.26
C MET A 412 14.61 4.20 3.86
N ASN A 413 15.02 2.94 3.78
CA ASN A 413 15.04 2.15 2.56
C ASN A 413 14.42 0.79 2.81
N GLY A 414 13.56 0.36 1.91
CA GLY A 414 13.08 -1.00 1.85
C GLY A 414 14.10 -1.89 1.13
N LEU A 415 14.25 -3.09 1.63
CA LEU A 415 15.12 -4.12 1.06
C LEU A 415 14.25 -5.31 0.66
N LEU A 416 14.44 -5.79 -0.56
CA LEU A 416 13.77 -7.00 -1.06
C LEU A 416 14.69 -7.71 -2.03
N PHE A 417 14.99 -8.97 -1.74
CA PHE A 417 15.95 -9.80 -2.45
C PHE A 417 15.37 -11.18 -2.76
N ASP A 418 15.78 -11.71 -3.87
CA ASP A 418 15.50 -13.06 -4.34
C ASP A 418 16.73 -13.66 -5.02
N GLU A 419 16.57 -14.77 -5.73
CA GLU A 419 17.66 -15.42 -6.45
C GLU A 419 18.16 -14.61 -7.65
N GLU A 420 17.31 -13.75 -8.25
CA GLU A 420 17.66 -12.90 -9.40
C GLU A 420 18.24 -11.56 -8.93
N ASN A 421 17.64 -10.96 -7.89
CA ASN A 421 17.99 -9.66 -7.32
C ASN A 421 18.66 -9.87 -5.95
N LYS A 422 19.94 -10.25 -5.95
CA LYS A 422 20.65 -10.74 -4.75
C LYS A 422 21.17 -9.63 -3.84
N GLU A 423 21.42 -8.42 -4.37
CA GLU A 423 22.08 -7.35 -3.62
C GLU A 423 21.66 -5.95 -4.09
N ARG A 424 21.77 -4.99 -3.18
CA ARG A 424 21.61 -3.55 -3.43
C ARG A 424 22.64 -2.78 -2.64
N ILE A 425 23.26 -1.77 -3.26
CA ILE A 425 24.19 -0.86 -2.59
C ILE A 425 23.47 0.45 -2.29
N LEU A 426 23.53 0.87 -1.04
CA LEU A 426 23.01 2.14 -0.56
C LEU A 426 24.18 3.06 -0.16
N SER A 427 24.01 4.37 -0.36
CA SER A 427 25.01 5.37 0.02
C SER A 427 24.39 6.41 0.95
N TYR A 428 25.01 6.61 2.10
CA TYR A 428 24.66 7.65 3.08
C TYR A 428 25.90 8.47 3.40
N ASP A 429 25.93 9.74 2.95
CA ASP A 429 27.11 10.62 3.11
C ASP A 429 28.37 9.95 2.52
N ASP A 430 29.32 9.55 3.38
CA ASP A 430 30.57 8.86 3.03
C ASP A 430 30.56 7.37 3.37
N LEU A 431 29.39 6.80 3.70
CA LEU A 431 29.20 5.37 4.01
C LEU A 431 28.49 4.67 2.84
N GLU A 432 29.06 3.57 2.40
CA GLU A 432 28.47 2.58 1.48
C GLU A 432 27.96 1.40 2.29
N ILE A 433 26.70 0.99 2.08
CA ILE A 433 26.08 -0.15 2.73
C ILE A 433 25.70 -1.16 1.65
N THR A 434 26.38 -2.31 1.63
CA THR A 434 26.01 -3.43 0.75
C THR A 434 24.96 -4.27 1.47
N CYS A 435 23.74 -4.28 0.95
CA CYS A 435 22.63 -5.06 1.45
C CYS A 435 22.39 -6.24 0.51
N ARG A 436 22.25 -7.46 1.03
CA ARG A 436 22.10 -8.66 0.19
C ARG A 436 21.25 -9.74 0.85
N HIS A 437 20.79 -10.67 0.04
CA HIS A 437 20.06 -11.84 0.51
C HIS A 437 20.95 -12.74 1.40
N TYR A 438 20.37 -13.32 2.45
CA TYR A 438 21.10 -14.18 3.40
C TYR A 438 21.82 -15.35 2.73
N PHE A 439 21.23 -15.98 1.71
CA PHE A 439 21.85 -17.11 1.00
C PHE A 439 22.98 -16.72 0.05
N THR A 440 23.39 -15.48 0.01
CA THR A 440 24.72 -15.11 -0.54
C THR A 440 25.85 -15.53 0.39
N LEU A 441 25.56 -15.93 1.63
CA LEU A 441 26.53 -16.48 2.59
C LEU A 441 26.74 -17.98 2.31
N PRO A 442 27.96 -18.38 1.94
CA PRO A 442 28.19 -19.71 1.36
C PRO A 442 28.19 -20.87 2.37
N TRP A 443 28.16 -20.59 3.68
CA TRP A 443 28.15 -21.62 4.71
C TRP A 443 26.76 -22.15 5.09
N ASP A 444 25.66 -21.48 4.68
CA ASP A 444 24.30 -22.01 4.86
C ASP A 444 24.09 -23.14 3.83
N PRO A 445 23.80 -24.39 4.26
CA PRO A 445 23.59 -25.50 3.33
C PRO A 445 22.52 -25.20 2.26
N ARG A 446 21.46 -24.46 2.61
CA ARG A 446 20.36 -24.09 1.72
C ARG A 446 20.79 -23.15 0.59
N ALA A 447 21.91 -22.45 0.75
CA ALA A 447 22.49 -21.62 -0.30
C ALA A 447 23.10 -22.44 -1.47
N ARG A 448 23.33 -23.75 -1.27
CA ARG A 448 24.07 -24.62 -2.20
C ARG A 448 23.35 -25.91 -2.58
N ASP A 449 22.25 -26.26 -1.94
CA ASP A 449 21.55 -27.52 -2.16
C ASP A 449 20.61 -27.54 -3.37
N GLY A 450 20.52 -26.39 -4.10
CA GLY A 450 19.65 -26.21 -5.25
C GLY A 450 18.19 -25.90 -4.90
N SER A 451 17.89 -25.63 -3.63
CA SER A 451 16.58 -25.14 -3.21
C SER A 451 16.32 -23.75 -3.77
N ALA A 452 15.07 -23.44 -4.11
CA ALA A 452 14.68 -22.07 -4.45
C ALA A 452 14.90 -21.14 -3.25
N TRP A 453 15.41 -19.94 -3.50
CA TRP A 453 15.59 -18.95 -2.46
C TRP A 453 14.24 -18.30 -2.14
N PRO A 454 13.75 -18.38 -0.90
CA PRO A 454 12.60 -17.57 -0.50
C PRO A 454 12.99 -16.09 -0.51
N GLU A 455 12.05 -15.20 -0.75
CA GLU A 455 12.35 -13.75 -0.66
C GLU A 455 12.90 -13.40 0.74
N GLY A 456 13.99 -12.62 0.76
CA GLY A 456 14.52 -11.95 1.94
C GLY A 456 14.23 -10.46 1.85
N GLY A 457 13.82 -9.83 2.94
CA GLY A 457 13.51 -8.42 2.88
C GLY A 457 13.34 -7.76 4.24
N GLY A 458 13.29 -6.42 4.22
CA GLY A 458 13.21 -5.66 5.44
C GLY A 458 13.30 -4.17 5.23
N VAL A 459 13.57 -3.45 6.31
CA VAL A 459 13.81 -2.02 6.31
C VAL A 459 15.15 -1.69 6.94
N LEU A 460 15.89 -0.79 6.31
CA LEU A 460 17.02 -0.08 6.86
C LEU A 460 16.58 1.35 7.20
N LEU A 461 16.64 1.71 8.48
CA LEU A 461 16.29 3.05 8.97
C LEU A 461 17.52 3.68 9.63
N ARG A 462 17.93 4.85 9.15
CA ARG A 462 19.01 5.66 9.75
C ARG A 462 18.45 6.53 10.87
N LEU A 463 18.83 6.27 12.10
CA LEU A 463 18.45 7.05 13.28
C LEU A 463 19.35 8.29 13.45
N ALA A 464 20.65 8.13 13.21
CA ALA A 464 21.69 9.15 13.29
C ALA A 464 22.88 8.74 12.39
N PRO A 465 23.88 9.61 12.17
CA PRO A 465 25.15 9.17 11.61
C PRO A 465 25.68 7.97 12.40
N ASN A 466 26.08 6.90 11.71
CA ASN A 466 26.60 5.66 12.33
C ASN A 466 25.62 4.91 13.25
N GLU A 467 24.30 5.17 13.18
CA GLU A 467 23.29 4.50 13.99
C GLU A 467 22.06 4.12 13.15
N TYR A 468 21.72 2.82 13.13
CA TYR A 468 20.72 2.24 12.25
C TYR A 468 19.80 1.26 12.97
N ILE A 469 18.57 1.16 12.47
CA ILE A 469 17.70 -0.01 12.68
C ILE A 469 17.70 -0.85 11.41
N VAL A 470 17.90 -2.15 11.56
CA VAL A 470 17.71 -3.16 10.51
C VAL A 470 16.62 -4.09 10.99
N ALA A 471 15.53 -4.20 10.24
CA ALA A 471 14.42 -5.07 10.63
C ALA A 471 13.89 -5.84 9.41
N GLY A 472 13.53 -7.10 9.60
CA GLY A 472 13.04 -7.97 8.53
C GLY A 472 13.51 -9.40 8.70
N SER A 473 13.71 -10.10 7.57
CA SER A 473 14.14 -11.51 7.49
C SER A 473 14.99 -11.76 6.25
N GLY A 474 15.96 -12.67 6.32
CA GLY A 474 16.77 -13.07 5.16
C GLY A 474 17.78 -12.03 4.68
N LEU A 475 18.35 -11.22 5.57
CA LEU A 475 19.20 -10.07 5.25
C LEU A 475 20.65 -10.23 5.71
N VAL A 476 21.58 -9.67 4.92
CA VAL A 476 22.98 -9.42 5.30
C VAL A 476 23.34 -8.00 4.89
N LEU A 477 23.96 -7.24 5.80
CA LEU A 477 24.43 -5.88 5.57
C LEU A 477 25.90 -5.72 5.93
N GLU A 478 26.69 -5.15 5.01
CA GLU A 478 28.10 -4.80 5.19
C GLU A 478 28.26 -3.28 5.06
N PHE A 479 29.14 -2.71 5.88
CA PHE A 479 29.33 -1.26 5.97
C PHE A 479 30.76 -0.91 5.59
N LYS A 480 30.92 0.07 4.72
CA LYS A 480 32.21 0.48 4.20
C LYS A 480 32.27 1.99 4.01
N LYS A 481 33.39 2.61 4.38
CA LYS A 481 33.63 4.03 4.07
C LYS A 481 33.95 4.23 2.58
N GLN A 482 33.37 5.29 1.99
CA GLN A 482 33.77 5.72 0.65
C GLN A 482 35.24 6.12 0.66
N GLY A 483 36.00 5.64 -0.32
CA GLY A 483 37.45 5.86 -0.37
C GLY A 483 38.29 4.86 0.43
N GLU A 484 37.68 3.93 1.15
CA GLU A 484 38.37 2.75 1.63
C GLU A 484 38.85 1.95 0.41
N LYS A 485 40.18 1.89 0.23
CA LYS A 485 40.74 1.23 -0.94
C LYS A 485 40.57 -0.27 -0.83
N LYS A 486 39.99 -0.90 -1.85
CA LYS A 486 39.81 -2.37 -1.91
C LYS A 486 41.16 -3.04 -1.73
N MET A 487 41.28 -3.89 -0.70
CA MET A 487 42.31 -4.92 -0.70
C MET A 487 42.08 -5.80 -1.93
N LYS A 488 43.10 -6.03 -2.75
CA LYS A 488 43.06 -7.16 -3.69
C LYS A 488 42.82 -8.39 -2.85
N SER A 489 41.71 -9.09 -3.08
CA SER A 489 41.38 -10.30 -2.32
C SER A 489 42.59 -11.23 -2.32
N SER A 490 43.09 -11.53 -1.14
CA SER A 490 44.04 -12.65 -1.02
C SER A 490 43.25 -13.92 -1.33
N PRO A 491 43.65 -14.73 -2.32
CA PRO A 491 42.91 -15.95 -2.68
C PRO A 491 42.89 -17.04 -1.59
N ALA A 492 43.36 -16.76 -0.42
CA ALA A 492 43.58 -17.75 0.62
C ALA A 492 42.76 -17.62 1.89
N LEU A 493 41.94 -16.61 2.01
CA LEU A 493 40.91 -16.62 3.04
C LEU A 493 39.69 -17.33 2.46
N GLY A 494 39.27 -18.44 3.07
CA GLY A 494 37.96 -19.03 2.80
C GLY A 494 36.86 -18.01 3.01
N GLU A 495 35.71 -18.23 2.41
CA GLU A 495 34.52 -17.34 2.55
C GLU A 495 34.07 -17.22 4.01
N ASP A 496 34.50 -18.11 4.89
CA ASP A 496 34.36 -18.08 6.36
C ASP A 496 35.38 -17.19 7.06
N GLY A 497 36.34 -16.61 6.31
CA GLY A 497 37.38 -15.75 6.85
C GLY A 497 38.54 -16.50 7.54
N PHE A 498 38.57 -17.83 7.48
CA PHE A 498 39.68 -18.64 8.01
C PHE A 498 40.61 -19.09 6.90
N VAL A 499 41.90 -19.21 7.24
CA VAL A 499 42.89 -19.77 6.33
C VAL A 499 42.64 -21.28 6.22
N SER A 500 42.49 -21.81 5.00
CA SER A 500 42.36 -23.22 4.75
C SER A 500 43.59 -23.97 5.32
N VAL A 501 43.38 -24.87 6.28
CA VAL A 501 44.45 -25.71 6.85
C VAL A 501 44.88 -26.72 5.77
N GLY A 502 46.04 -26.51 5.18
CA GLY A 502 46.62 -27.41 4.17
C GLY A 502 47.07 -26.74 2.86
N GLY A 503 46.72 -25.45 2.65
CA GLY A 503 47.23 -24.65 1.54
C GLY A 503 48.57 -23.97 1.89
N LYS A 504 49.46 -23.78 0.91
CA LYS A 504 50.63 -22.90 1.08
C LYS A 504 50.12 -21.53 1.47
N ALA A 505 50.52 -20.98 2.63
CA ALA A 505 50.20 -19.61 3.02
C ALA A 505 50.51 -18.66 1.86
N PRO A 506 49.54 -17.87 1.40
CA PRO A 506 49.85 -16.91 0.34
C PRO A 506 50.83 -15.90 0.87
N LYS A 507 51.75 -15.45 0.01
CA LYS A 507 52.55 -14.26 0.29
C LYS A 507 51.58 -13.09 0.39
N THR A 508 51.23 -12.64 1.58
CA THR A 508 50.51 -11.42 1.87
C THR A 508 51.36 -10.24 1.45
N GLU A 509 51.23 -9.76 0.22
CA GLU A 509 51.55 -8.36 -0.02
C GLU A 509 50.54 -7.56 0.79
N ASN A 510 51.02 -6.83 1.82
CA ASN A 510 50.22 -5.87 2.57
C ASN A 510 49.68 -4.79 1.62
N SER A 511 48.50 -4.99 1.08
CA SER A 511 47.87 -4.08 0.11
C SER A 511 46.95 -3.04 0.78
N TRP A 512 47.05 -2.90 2.11
CA TRP A 512 46.31 -1.81 2.79
C TRP A 512 46.91 -0.46 2.38
N GLN A 513 46.09 0.34 1.71
CA GLN A 513 46.51 1.62 1.13
C GLN A 513 46.05 2.82 1.97
N GLY A 514 45.56 2.61 3.16
CA GLY A 514 45.08 3.67 4.07
C GLY A 514 43.63 4.10 3.82
N GLY A 515 43.12 4.97 4.66
CA GLY A 515 41.77 5.49 4.63
C GLY A 515 41.05 5.28 5.98
N MET A 516 39.94 5.98 6.16
CA MET A 516 39.02 5.70 7.27
C MET A 516 38.22 4.44 6.95
N ARG A 517 37.98 3.64 7.95
CA ARG A 517 37.19 2.42 7.88
C ARG A 517 35.96 2.51 8.76
N ALA A 518 34.88 1.86 8.39
CA ALA A 518 33.72 1.64 9.26
C ALA A 518 33.85 0.27 9.95
N GLY A 519 33.67 0.24 11.26
CA GLY A 519 33.57 -0.98 12.05
C GLY A 519 32.21 -1.09 12.70
N ILE A 520 31.74 -2.31 12.91
CA ILE A 520 30.53 -2.60 13.67
C ILE A 520 30.86 -2.55 15.16
N GLY A 521 30.35 -1.54 15.87
CA GLY A 521 30.55 -1.37 17.31
C GLY A 521 29.62 -2.22 18.14
N SER A 522 28.34 -2.30 17.73
CA SER A 522 27.38 -3.21 18.35
C SER A 522 26.23 -3.58 17.42
N VAL A 523 25.75 -4.79 17.58
CA VAL A 523 24.48 -5.28 17.02
C VAL A 523 23.63 -5.77 18.18
N ASP A 524 22.56 -5.04 18.48
CA ASP A 524 21.68 -5.37 19.60
C ASP A 524 20.29 -5.74 19.07
N GLU A 525 19.77 -6.90 19.44
CA GLU A 525 18.37 -7.22 19.24
C GLU A 525 17.52 -6.39 20.21
N VAL A 526 16.50 -5.73 19.69
CA VAL A 526 15.68 -4.80 20.45
C VAL A 526 14.20 -4.97 20.15
N ASN A 527 13.35 -4.56 21.11
CA ASN A 527 11.95 -4.21 20.86
C ASN A 527 11.79 -2.69 20.81
N VAL A 528 10.76 -2.21 20.13
CA VAL A 528 10.41 -0.79 20.09
C VAL A 528 9.18 -0.55 20.96
N ASN A 529 9.31 0.36 21.93
CA ASN A 529 8.20 0.76 22.78
C ASN A 529 7.23 1.68 22.03
N LYS A 530 6.02 1.87 22.56
CA LYS A 530 4.97 2.75 21.96
C LYS A 530 5.42 4.21 21.78
N ASP A 531 6.39 4.68 22.53
CA ASP A 531 6.99 6.02 22.42
C ASP A 531 8.17 6.09 21.43
N GLY A 532 8.51 4.96 20.78
CA GLY A 532 9.64 4.84 19.86
C GLY A 532 11.00 4.63 20.53
N SER A 533 11.06 4.51 21.86
CA SER A 533 12.30 4.16 22.56
C SER A 533 12.64 2.68 22.36
N LEU A 534 13.95 2.36 22.36
CA LEU A 534 14.43 1.01 22.16
C LEU A 534 14.57 0.27 23.49
N LYS A 535 14.02 -0.94 23.57
CA LYS A 535 14.17 -1.85 24.70
C LYS A 535 15.14 -2.96 24.30
N TYR A 536 16.32 -2.97 24.92
CA TYR A 536 17.35 -3.99 24.72
C TYR A 536 16.83 -5.40 25.09
N ILE A 537 17.16 -6.38 24.26
CA ILE A 537 16.93 -7.81 24.50
C ILE A 537 18.24 -8.52 24.71
N ARG A 538 19.13 -8.53 23.72
CA ARG A 538 20.43 -9.19 23.78
C ARG A 538 21.40 -8.61 22.75
N ARG A 539 22.71 -8.82 23.00
CA ARG A 539 23.79 -8.49 22.07
C ARG A 539 24.08 -9.65 21.14
N LEU A 540 24.25 -9.34 19.85
CA LEU A 540 24.50 -10.29 18.78
C LEU A 540 25.94 -10.22 18.22
N ASN A 541 26.87 -9.62 18.96
CA ASN A 541 28.28 -9.60 18.56
C ASN A 541 28.92 -10.98 18.69
N GLY A 542 29.92 -11.26 17.86
CA GLY A 542 30.61 -12.54 17.79
C GLY A 542 30.15 -13.40 16.62
N ASP A 543 29.64 -14.59 16.89
CA ASP A 543 29.23 -15.51 15.82
C ASP A 543 28.06 -14.98 14.99
N GLN A 544 27.12 -14.25 15.60
CA GLN A 544 25.94 -13.73 14.91
C GLN A 544 26.25 -12.58 13.95
N ASP A 545 27.28 -11.79 14.18
CA ASP A 545 27.75 -10.71 13.29
C ASP A 545 29.05 -11.07 12.55
N HIS A 546 29.42 -12.37 12.58
CA HIS A 546 30.66 -12.87 12.01
C HIS A 546 31.88 -12.09 12.45
N GLN A 547 32.00 -11.87 13.77
CA GLN A 547 33.09 -11.13 14.42
C GLN A 547 33.23 -9.68 13.88
N GLY A 548 32.11 -8.97 13.72
CA GLY A 548 32.07 -7.59 13.29
C GLY A 548 32.20 -7.37 11.78
N ARG A 549 32.01 -8.38 10.95
CA ARG A 549 32.11 -8.25 9.48
C ARG A 549 30.81 -7.83 8.82
N HIS A 550 29.67 -8.28 9.32
CA HIS A 550 28.37 -7.94 8.78
C HIS A 550 27.25 -8.05 9.82
N VAL A 551 26.15 -7.38 9.58
CA VAL A 551 24.88 -7.56 10.30
C VAL A 551 24.04 -8.56 9.51
N ARG A 552 23.37 -9.52 10.17
CA ARG A 552 22.54 -10.50 9.49
C ARG A 552 21.29 -10.87 10.27
N ILE A 553 20.24 -11.19 9.53
CA ILE A 553 19.01 -11.79 10.03
C ILE A 553 18.75 -13.05 9.17
N PRO A 554 18.70 -14.25 9.76
CA PRO A 554 18.45 -15.48 9.01
C PRO A 554 17.10 -15.48 8.28
N VAL A 555 17.00 -16.28 7.22
CA VAL A 555 15.74 -16.52 6.51
C VAL A 555 14.76 -17.25 7.43
N GLY A 556 13.52 -16.73 7.51
CA GLY A 556 12.45 -17.27 8.34
C GLY A 556 12.45 -16.78 9.79
N GLU A 557 13.46 -16.01 10.20
CA GLU A 557 13.51 -15.32 11.48
C GLU A 557 13.21 -13.83 11.27
N PHE A 558 12.30 -13.24 12.05
CA PHE A 558 12.02 -11.81 12.01
C PHE A 558 12.55 -11.12 13.26
N SER A 559 13.45 -10.15 13.05
CA SER A 559 14.12 -9.43 14.14
C SER A 559 14.16 -7.93 13.87
N ILE A 560 14.31 -7.14 14.95
CA ILE A 560 14.64 -5.72 14.91
C ILE A 560 16.01 -5.56 15.56
N LEU A 561 16.97 -5.10 14.78
CA LEU A 561 18.37 -4.93 15.20
C LEU A 561 18.72 -3.45 15.27
N HIS A 562 19.31 -3.04 16.39
CA HIS A 562 19.92 -1.74 16.56
C HIS A 562 21.41 -1.85 16.32
N VAL A 563 21.92 -1.15 15.32
CA VAL A 563 23.31 -1.23 14.86
C VAL A 563 24.01 0.10 15.13
N LYS A 564 25.17 0.03 15.79
CA LYS A 564 26.06 1.17 15.96
C LYS A 564 27.38 0.90 15.28
N LEU A 565 27.81 1.85 14.47
CA LEU A 565 29.11 1.81 13.80
C LEU A 565 30.11 2.74 14.52
N TYR A 566 31.38 2.49 14.30
CA TYR A 566 32.47 3.38 14.67
C TYR A 566 33.46 3.51 13.52
N GLU A 567 34.28 4.53 13.57
CA GLU A 567 35.30 4.79 12.56
C GLU A 567 36.70 4.57 13.13
N TYR A 568 37.58 4.01 12.30
CA TYR A 568 38.98 3.78 12.68
C TYR A 568 39.90 3.86 11.45
N LYS A 569 41.21 4.03 11.70
CA LYS A 569 42.29 4.04 10.68
C LYS A 569 43.14 2.81 10.79
#